data_dcce7fbeddaa6668765c682dc9c0da0d
#
_entry.id   dcce7fbeddaa6668765c682dc9c0da0d
#
_cell.length_a   1.000
_cell.length_b   1.000
_cell.length_c   1.000
_cell.angle_alpha   90.00
_cell.angle_beta   90.00
_cell.angle_gamma   90.00
#
_symmetry.space_group_name_H-M   'P 1'
#
loop_
_entity.id
_entity.type
_entity.pdbx_description
1 polymer ?
#
loop_
_entity_poly.entity_id
_entity_poly.type
_entity_poly.pdbx_seq_one_letter_code
_entity_poly.pdbx_strand_id
1 'polypeptide(L)'
;MREYVIRPLVIGANETDQGIMTYLRGYGQRIWIPIYAFYLEGGPEKILVDTGLEQFMVPPEVSKKYGLEILEFEDALATVGLRPEDIDLIIHTHLHNDHCENDTKCTNATVIAQRKEYEFFKNPHPI
;
A
#
# COMPACT_ATOMS: atom_id res chain seq x y z
N MET A 1 -17.67 21.27 -7.97
CA MET A 1 -16.42 20.48 -8.06
C MET A 1 -16.59 19.36 -7.04
N ARG A 2 -16.31 18.09 -7.38
CA ARG A 2 -16.31 17.02 -6.36
C ARG A 2 -15.04 17.13 -5.53
N GLU A 3 -15.18 17.01 -4.22
CA GLU A 3 -14.07 16.92 -3.30
C GLU A 3 -13.88 15.46 -2.91
N TYR A 4 -12.61 15.02 -2.86
CA TYR A 4 -12.23 13.71 -2.38
C TYR A 4 -11.46 13.85 -1.07
N VAL A 5 -11.77 12.97 -0.13
CA VAL A 5 -11.00 12.83 1.11
C VAL A 5 -10.08 11.63 0.96
N ILE A 6 -8.80 11.80 1.25
CA ILE A 6 -7.83 10.72 1.23
C ILE A 6 -7.78 10.09 2.63
N ARG A 7 -8.12 8.80 2.72
CA ARG A 7 -8.05 7.99 3.94
C ARG A 7 -6.84 7.06 3.86
N PRO A 8 -5.74 7.33 4.57
CA PRO A 8 -4.63 6.40 4.62
C PRO A 8 -4.99 5.17 5.46
N LEU A 9 -4.66 3.99 4.94
CA LEU A 9 -4.83 2.69 5.58
C LEU A 9 -3.44 2.07 5.73
N VAL A 10 -2.99 1.82 6.96
CA VAL A 10 -1.68 1.18 7.21
C VAL A 10 -1.86 -0.32 7.12
N ILE A 11 -1.33 -0.93 6.08
CA ILE A 11 -1.52 -2.35 5.76
C ILE A 11 -0.28 -3.19 6.10
N GLY A 12 0.88 -2.55 6.14
CA GLY A 12 2.13 -3.26 6.44
C GLY A 12 3.23 -2.33 6.88
N ALA A 13 4.41 -2.90 7.07
CA ALA A 13 5.64 -2.14 7.24
C ALA A 13 6.84 -2.94 6.78
N ASN A 14 7.85 -2.28 6.23
CA ASN A 14 9.11 -2.88 5.85
C ASN A 14 10.24 -2.43 6.76
N GLU A 15 11.07 -3.39 7.19
CA GLU A 15 12.35 -3.06 7.81
C GLU A 15 13.39 -2.77 6.72
N THR A 16 14.03 -1.62 6.80
CA THR A 16 15.04 -1.20 5.84
C THR A 16 16.20 -0.46 6.50
N ASP A 17 17.29 -0.27 5.76
CA ASP A 17 18.38 0.63 6.18
C ASP A 17 17.98 2.06 5.88
N GLN A 18 18.09 2.94 6.90
CA GLN A 18 17.73 4.35 6.75
C GLN A 18 18.53 5.02 5.61
N GLY A 19 19.77 4.63 5.41
CA GLY A 19 20.62 5.21 4.37
C GLY A 19 20.13 4.96 2.94
N ILE A 20 19.33 3.92 2.73
CA ILE A 20 18.65 3.65 1.45
C ILE A 20 17.50 4.63 1.23
N MET A 21 16.79 4.97 2.29
CA MET A 21 15.60 5.82 2.23
C MET A 21 15.93 7.32 2.33
N THR A 22 17.07 7.66 2.94
CA THR A 22 17.47 9.05 3.16
C THR A 22 18.88 9.30 2.61
N TYR A 23 19.00 10.25 1.68
CA TYR A 23 20.28 10.52 1.02
C TYR A 23 21.40 10.82 2.03
N LEU A 24 22.45 10.00 2.03
CA LEU A 24 23.67 10.11 2.84
C LEU A 24 23.46 10.23 4.36
N ARG A 25 22.34 9.72 4.89
CA ARG A 25 22.05 9.79 6.34
C ARG A 25 21.62 8.44 6.87
N GLY A 26 22.12 8.07 8.05
CA GLY A 26 21.65 6.91 8.80
C GLY A 26 22.02 5.55 8.22
N TYR A 27 23.11 5.45 7.44
CA TYR A 27 23.64 4.16 6.99
C TYR A 27 23.93 3.22 8.16
N GLY A 28 23.47 1.96 8.05
CA GLY A 28 23.59 0.95 9.11
C GLY A 28 22.53 1.07 10.19
N GLN A 29 21.63 2.05 10.14
CA GLN A 29 20.50 2.17 11.06
C GLN A 29 19.27 1.47 10.48
N ARG A 30 18.77 0.44 11.18
CA ARG A 30 17.53 -0.24 10.79
C ARG A 30 16.33 0.57 11.24
N ILE A 31 15.42 0.82 10.31
CA ILE A 31 14.15 1.51 10.54
C ILE A 31 12.99 0.71 9.95
N TRP A 32 11.81 0.93 10.50
CA TRP A 32 10.57 0.42 9.95
C TRP A 32 9.82 1.57 9.28
N ILE A 33 9.37 1.34 8.05
CA ILE A 33 8.56 2.28 7.29
C ILE A 33 7.18 1.66 7.04
N PRO A 34 6.10 2.41 7.28
CA PRO A 34 4.74 1.91 7.05
C PRO A 34 4.46 1.79 5.55
N ILE A 35 3.64 0.80 5.21
CA ILE A 35 3.11 0.56 3.87
C ILE A 35 1.64 0.93 3.88
N TYR A 36 1.23 1.75 2.91
CA TYR A 36 -0.11 2.29 2.82
C TYR A 36 -0.86 1.79 1.59
N ALA A 37 -2.18 1.60 1.76
CA ALA A 37 -3.17 1.85 0.73
C ALA A 37 -3.90 3.16 1.06
N PHE A 38 -4.47 3.82 0.05
CA PHE A 38 -5.24 5.04 0.27
C PHE A 38 -6.63 4.90 -0.33
N TYR A 39 -7.66 5.02 0.50
CA TYR A 39 -9.03 5.09 0.02
C TYR A 39 -9.40 6.52 -0.34
N LEU A 40 -9.91 6.73 -1.56
CA LEU A 40 -10.40 8.02 -2.04
C LEU A 40 -11.92 8.09 -1.83
N GLU A 41 -12.33 8.68 -0.71
CA GLU A 41 -13.72 8.85 -0.34
C GLU A 41 -14.32 10.10 -0.98
N GLY A 42 -15.55 10.04 -1.50
CA GLY A 42 -16.30 11.21 -1.99
C GLY A 42 -16.89 11.05 -3.40
N GLY A 43 -16.56 9.98 -4.10
CA GLY A 43 -17.13 9.63 -5.40
C GLY A 43 -18.21 8.55 -5.33
N PRO A 44 -18.85 8.23 -6.46
CA PRO A 44 -19.73 7.06 -6.56
C PRO A 44 -18.96 5.76 -6.55
N GLU A 45 -17.72 5.76 -7.12
CA GLU A 45 -16.83 4.61 -7.14
C GLU A 45 -16.01 4.55 -5.87
N LYS A 46 -15.72 3.34 -5.40
CA LYS A 46 -14.81 3.04 -4.30
C LYS A 46 -13.41 2.84 -4.89
N ILE A 47 -12.55 3.82 -4.69
CA ILE A 47 -11.23 3.87 -5.34
C ILE A 47 -10.14 3.66 -4.29
N LEU A 48 -9.25 2.70 -4.55
CA LEU A 48 -7.99 2.55 -3.81
C LEU A 48 -6.81 3.06 -4.66
N VAL A 49 -5.84 3.64 -3.99
CA VAL A 49 -4.50 3.84 -4.52
C VAL A 49 -3.58 2.90 -3.77
N ASP A 50 -2.98 1.97 -4.49
CA ASP A 50 -2.21 0.82 -4.00
C ASP A 50 -3.03 -0.12 -3.08
N THR A 51 -2.52 -1.33 -2.82
CA THR A 51 -3.17 -2.35 -1.99
C THR A 51 -2.26 -2.95 -0.92
N GLY A 52 -0.99 -2.52 -0.86
CA GLY A 52 -0.04 -2.94 0.16
C GLY A 52 0.44 -4.38 0.02
N LEU A 53 0.95 -4.94 1.12
CA LEU A 53 1.42 -6.32 1.25
C LEU A 53 0.28 -7.26 1.63
N GLU A 54 0.34 -8.53 1.17
CA GLU A 54 -0.67 -9.54 1.49
C GLU A 54 -0.52 -10.09 2.91
N GLN A 55 0.69 -10.36 3.33
CA GLN A 55 0.95 -10.98 4.64
C GLN A 55 2.23 -10.41 5.26
N PHE A 56 2.10 -9.34 5.97
CA PHE A 56 3.23 -8.82 6.72
C PHE A 56 2.85 -8.54 8.17
N MET A 57 3.34 -9.36 9.08
CA MET A 57 3.15 -9.17 10.52
C MET A 57 4.36 -8.45 11.11
N VAL A 58 4.16 -7.24 11.61
CA VAL A 58 5.16 -6.51 12.38
C VAL A 58 5.16 -7.04 13.81
N PRO A 59 6.32 -7.40 14.38
CA PRO A 59 6.40 -7.79 15.77
C PRO A 59 5.82 -6.72 16.70
N PRO A 60 5.07 -7.09 17.77
CA PRO A 60 4.41 -6.13 18.67
C PRO A 60 5.35 -5.08 19.28
N GLU A 61 6.58 -5.47 19.58
CA GLU A 61 7.60 -4.55 20.11
C GLU A 61 8.03 -3.50 19.09
N VAL A 62 8.04 -3.83 17.80
CA VAL A 62 8.33 -2.90 16.71
C VAL A 62 7.17 -1.95 16.52
N SER A 63 5.94 -2.48 16.44
CA SER A 63 4.72 -1.68 16.36
C SER A 63 4.65 -0.66 17.49
N LYS A 64 4.88 -1.10 18.74
CA LYS A 64 4.91 -0.22 19.91
C LYS A 64 6.02 0.83 19.84
N LYS A 65 7.24 0.42 19.45
CA LYS A 65 8.41 1.31 19.38
C LYS A 65 8.20 2.46 18.38
N TYR A 66 7.60 2.16 17.24
CA TYR A 66 7.43 3.12 16.14
C TYR A 66 6.02 3.71 16.04
N GLY A 67 5.10 3.31 16.93
CA GLY A 67 3.72 3.77 16.92
C GLY A 67 2.96 3.32 15.65
N LEU A 68 3.29 2.15 15.12
CA LEU A 68 2.66 1.61 13.92
C LEU A 68 1.43 0.79 14.31
N GLU A 69 0.27 1.17 13.83
CA GLU A 69 -0.94 0.37 13.89
C GLU A 69 -1.14 -0.27 12.51
N ILE A 70 -0.83 -1.57 12.41
CA ILE A 70 -0.87 -2.32 11.17
C ILE A 70 -2.05 -3.27 11.22
N LEU A 71 -2.83 -3.28 10.16
CA LEU A 71 -4.04 -4.08 10.01
C LEU A 71 -3.89 -5.02 8.81
N GLU A 72 -4.52 -6.19 8.89
CA GLU A 72 -4.78 -7.00 7.71
C GLU A 72 -5.61 -6.17 6.70
N PHE A 73 -5.47 -6.47 5.41
CA PHE A 73 -6.08 -5.66 4.36
C PHE A 73 -7.60 -5.52 4.53
N GLU A 74 -8.27 -6.61 4.87
CA GLU A 74 -9.71 -6.64 5.10
C GLU A 74 -10.11 -5.80 6.33
N ASP A 75 -9.33 -5.88 7.40
CA ASP A 75 -9.58 -5.11 8.63
C ASP A 75 -9.31 -3.62 8.39
N ALA A 76 -8.28 -3.30 7.61
CA ALA A 76 -7.99 -1.91 7.22
C ALA A 76 -9.13 -1.30 6.40
N LEU A 77 -9.70 -2.04 5.44
CA LEU A 77 -10.88 -1.60 4.69
C LEU A 77 -12.12 -1.47 5.58
N ALA A 78 -12.30 -2.37 6.56
CA ALA A 78 -13.41 -2.30 7.50
C ALA A 78 -13.40 -1.01 8.34
N THR A 79 -12.24 -0.39 8.59
CA THR A 79 -12.15 0.90 9.29
C THR A 79 -12.85 2.04 8.55
N VAL A 80 -13.00 1.92 7.24
CA VAL A 80 -13.71 2.87 6.37
C VAL A 80 -15.06 2.31 5.88
N GLY A 81 -15.53 1.19 6.47
CA GLY A 81 -16.81 0.59 6.20
C GLY A 81 -16.89 -0.17 4.86
N LEU A 82 -15.75 -0.63 4.34
CA LEU A 82 -15.64 -1.34 3.07
C LEU A 82 -15.10 -2.75 3.26
N ARG A 83 -15.35 -3.59 2.26
CA ARG A 83 -14.76 -4.92 2.07
C ARG A 83 -14.02 -4.92 0.73
N PRO A 84 -13.10 -5.87 0.48
CA PRO A 84 -12.40 -5.97 -0.80
C PRO A 84 -13.33 -6.01 -2.02
N GLU A 85 -14.47 -6.71 -1.90
CA GLU A 85 -15.44 -6.84 -3.00
C GLU A 85 -16.19 -5.54 -3.32
N ASP A 86 -16.16 -4.56 -2.42
CA ASP A 86 -16.82 -3.27 -2.58
C ASP A 86 -15.95 -2.29 -3.42
N ILE A 87 -14.69 -2.65 -3.70
CA ILE A 87 -13.76 -1.80 -4.45
C ILE A 87 -14.05 -1.90 -5.95
N ASP A 88 -14.24 -0.74 -6.59
CA ASP A 88 -14.52 -0.63 -8.02
C ASP A 88 -13.26 -0.38 -8.85
N LEU A 89 -12.27 0.31 -8.27
CA LEU A 89 -11.08 0.75 -8.96
C LEU A 89 -9.85 0.72 -8.06
N ILE A 90 -8.75 0.17 -8.57
CA ILE A 90 -7.43 0.25 -7.98
C ILE A 90 -6.52 1.03 -8.94
N ILE A 91 -5.80 2.02 -8.42
CA ILE A 91 -4.83 2.81 -9.17
C ILE A 91 -3.46 2.59 -8.54
N HIS A 92 -2.53 1.97 -9.27
CA HIS A 92 -1.18 1.78 -8.75
C HIS A 92 -0.28 2.97 -9.00
N THR A 93 0.43 3.37 -7.94
CA THR A 93 1.56 4.30 -8.05
C THR A 93 2.69 3.65 -8.83
N HIS A 94 2.97 2.38 -8.53
CA HIS A 94 3.91 1.50 -9.23
C HIS A 94 3.64 0.03 -8.84
N LEU A 95 4.35 -0.93 -9.45
CA LEU A 95 4.07 -2.36 -9.32
C LEU A 95 5.12 -3.13 -8.47
N HIS A 96 5.70 -2.50 -7.44
CA HIS A 96 6.43 -3.25 -6.42
C HIS A 96 5.44 -4.04 -5.55
N ASN A 97 5.91 -5.15 -5.00
CA ASN A 97 5.08 -6.10 -4.24
C ASN A 97 4.36 -5.44 -3.05
N ASP A 98 5.02 -4.53 -2.35
CA ASP A 98 4.45 -3.80 -1.21
C ASP A 98 3.37 -2.76 -1.59
N HIS A 99 2.98 -2.71 -2.86
CA HIS A 99 1.94 -1.85 -3.39
C HIS A 99 0.79 -2.59 -4.09
N CYS A 100 0.94 -3.87 -4.47
CA CYS A 100 -0.02 -4.57 -5.33
C CYS A 100 -0.38 -6.00 -4.91
N GLU A 101 0.05 -6.49 -3.75
CA GLU A 101 -0.16 -7.89 -3.37
C GLU A 101 -1.62 -8.24 -3.03
N ASN A 102 -2.44 -7.28 -2.60
CA ASN A 102 -3.85 -7.54 -2.28
C ASN A 102 -4.83 -7.31 -3.44
N ASP A 103 -4.37 -7.07 -4.66
CA ASP A 103 -5.23 -6.83 -5.82
C ASP A 103 -6.25 -7.94 -6.06
N THR A 104 -5.82 -9.19 -5.92
CA THR A 104 -6.65 -10.38 -6.17
C THR A 104 -7.80 -10.54 -5.19
N LYS A 105 -7.75 -9.88 -4.04
CA LYS A 105 -8.84 -9.85 -3.06
C LYS A 105 -9.98 -8.94 -3.52
N CYS A 106 -9.68 -7.91 -4.32
CA CYS A 106 -10.66 -6.95 -4.85
C CYS A 106 -11.27 -7.47 -6.17
N THR A 107 -12.04 -8.54 -6.08
CA THR A 107 -12.52 -9.31 -7.25
C THR A 107 -13.39 -8.53 -8.24
N ASN A 108 -13.98 -7.40 -7.82
CA ASN A 108 -14.81 -6.55 -8.66
C ASN A 108 -14.05 -5.34 -9.23
N ALA A 109 -12.81 -5.13 -8.78
CA ALA A 109 -12.06 -3.94 -9.14
C ALA A 109 -11.47 -4.00 -10.55
N THR A 110 -11.49 -2.86 -11.24
CA THR A 110 -10.62 -2.61 -12.39
C THR A 110 -9.28 -2.10 -11.88
N VAL A 111 -8.17 -2.72 -12.30
CA VAL A 111 -6.82 -2.31 -11.91
C VAL A 111 -6.19 -1.44 -12.99
N ILE A 112 -5.69 -0.28 -12.60
CA ILE A 112 -5.01 0.69 -13.47
C ILE A 112 -3.56 0.87 -13.01
N ALA A 113 -2.62 0.71 -13.95
CA ALA A 113 -1.22 1.04 -13.75
C ALA A 113 -0.69 1.83 -14.95
N GLN A 114 0.40 2.56 -14.75
CA GLN A 114 1.04 3.25 -15.86
C GLN A 114 1.59 2.23 -16.86
N ARG A 115 1.38 2.47 -18.17
CA ARG A 115 1.86 1.57 -19.22
C ARG A 115 3.35 1.25 -19.13
N LYS A 116 4.20 2.25 -18.89
CA LYS A 116 5.65 2.05 -18.77
C LYS A 116 6.03 1.18 -17.58
N GLU A 117 5.31 1.31 -16.47
CA GLU A 117 5.48 0.50 -15.28
C GLU A 117 5.13 -0.96 -15.56
N TYR A 118 4.00 -1.20 -16.24
CA TYR A 118 3.60 -2.53 -16.65
C TYR A 118 4.57 -3.18 -17.66
N GLU A 119 5.10 -2.40 -18.62
CA GLU A 119 6.11 -2.87 -19.57
C GLU A 119 7.41 -3.25 -18.86
N PHE A 120 7.85 -2.45 -17.87
CA PHE A 120 9.01 -2.73 -17.03
C PHE A 120 8.78 -3.98 -16.18
N PHE A 121 7.63 -4.10 -15.53
CA PHE A 121 7.26 -5.27 -14.73
C PHE A 121 7.34 -6.59 -15.54
N LYS A 122 6.90 -6.58 -16.79
CA LYS A 122 6.98 -7.76 -17.69
C LYS A 122 8.40 -8.10 -18.15
N ASN A 123 9.24 -7.11 -18.31
CA ASN A 123 10.62 -7.25 -18.77
C ASN A 123 11.54 -6.34 -17.95
N PRO A 124 11.79 -6.66 -16.67
CA PRO A 124 12.59 -5.82 -15.81
C PRO A 124 14.01 -5.73 -16.35
N HIS A 125 14.60 -4.54 -16.23
CA HIS A 125 16.00 -4.32 -16.61
C HIS A 125 16.88 -5.20 -15.70
N PRO A 126 17.80 -6.00 -16.25
CA PRO A 126 18.76 -6.72 -15.43
C PRO A 126 19.65 -5.71 -14.70
N ILE A 127 19.64 -5.80 -13.38
CA ILE A 127 20.50 -4.99 -12.50
C ILE A 127 21.77 -5.76 -12.23
#